data_d6122b513a4b528044a7c0cb06cda138
#
_entry.id   d6122b513a4b528044a7c0cb06cda138
#
_cell.length_a   1.000
_cell.length_b   1.000
_cell.length_c   1.000
_cell.angle_alpha   90.00
_cell.angle_beta   90.00
_cell.angle_gamma   90.00
#
_symmetry.space_group_name_H-M   'P 1'
#
loop_
_entity.id
_entity.type
_entity.pdbx_description
1 polymer ?
#
loop_
_entity_poly.entity_id
_entity_poly.type
_entity_poly.pdbx_seq_one_letter_code
_entity_poly.pdbx_strand_id
1 'polypeptide(L)'
;SNKDVLVNSVIKSEPLGITLPESYEGYEPKKGGLVDLRLGTSDHYMKCATCGLMVKDCPGHFGHTELAMPVFNFAFLNHLKSILKCVCIKCSQILIEKDEDIINFLKYKSKKFRFNYIKEKCKNQNYCANCGVPKNTVKKEIKEKTASIKIIVERDMVNNIVDEKTGVKTEEKKKLKEELTAQQIYNILRRINDIDVFLLGFNKNNRPEDLIIKRLPISPVAI
;
A
#
# COMPACT_ATOMS: atom_id res chain seq x y z
N SER A 1 -7.41 12.92 -0.42
CA SER A 1 -6.59 11.70 -0.21
C SER A 1 -5.89 11.81 1.13
N ASN A 2 -5.53 10.67 1.76
CA ASN A 2 -4.77 10.69 3.03
C ASN A 2 -3.46 11.49 2.95
N LYS A 3 -2.90 11.68 1.76
CA LYS A 3 -1.70 12.51 1.54
C LYS A 3 -1.99 14.00 1.69
N ASP A 4 -3.14 14.48 1.23
CA ASP A 4 -3.47 15.91 1.30
C ASP A 4 -3.73 16.32 2.76
N VAL A 5 -4.36 15.44 3.55
CA VAL A 5 -4.55 15.64 4.98
C VAL A 5 -3.22 15.62 5.73
N LEU A 6 -2.32 14.68 5.38
CA LEU A 6 -1.00 14.55 6.02
C LEU A 6 0.00 15.63 5.57
N VAL A 7 -0.06 16.08 4.30
CA VAL A 7 0.83 17.13 3.77
C VAL A 7 0.49 18.50 4.35
N ASN A 8 -0.79 18.79 4.59
CA ASN A 8 -1.21 20.05 5.20
C ASN A 8 -0.96 20.09 6.71
N SER A 9 -0.85 18.93 7.37
CA SER A 9 -0.54 18.84 8.80
C SER A 9 0.96 18.79 9.12
N VAL A 10 1.80 18.51 8.13
CA VAL A 10 3.27 18.49 8.32
C VAL A 10 3.81 19.87 8.09
N ILE A 11 4.18 20.56 9.17
CA ILE A 11 5.04 21.74 9.10
C ILE A 11 6.30 21.31 8.34
N LYS A 12 6.64 22.02 7.27
CA LYS A 12 7.70 21.68 6.30
C LYS A 12 9.09 21.43 6.88
N SER A 13 9.32 21.68 8.16
CA SER A 13 10.62 21.61 8.83
C SER A 13 10.84 20.40 9.73
N GLU A 14 9.81 19.59 10.06
CA GLU A 14 10.00 18.45 10.99
C GLU A 14 9.14 17.23 10.57
N PRO A 15 9.77 16.15 10.10
CA PRO A 15 9.11 14.95 9.63
C PRO A 15 8.55 14.05 10.75
N LEU A 16 8.81 14.38 12.02
CA LEU A 16 8.41 13.56 13.17
C LEU A 16 6.97 13.84 13.55
N GLY A 17 6.12 12.86 13.33
CA GLY A 17 4.74 12.85 13.83
C GLY A 17 4.67 12.75 15.36
N ILE A 18 3.55 12.26 15.86
CA ILE A 18 3.37 11.93 17.27
C ILE A 18 4.04 10.59 17.53
N THR A 19 5.07 10.60 18.38
CA THR A 19 5.93 9.42 18.64
C THR A 19 6.03 9.07 20.10
N LEU A 20 5.65 9.99 20.99
CA LEU A 20 5.77 9.84 22.43
C LEU A 20 4.40 9.59 23.09
N PRO A 21 4.30 8.69 24.05
CA PRO A 21 3.06 8.42 24.77
C PRO A 21 2.74 9.50 25.83
N GLU A 22 3.75 10.28 26.26
CA GLU A 22 3.56 11.30 27.27
C GLU A 22 2.85 12.52 26.68
N SER A 23 1.94 13.10 27.48
CA SER A 23 1.19 14.31 27.10
C SER A 23 1.91 15.60 27.49
N TYR A 24 2.53 15.62 28.67
CA TYR A 24 3.13 16.82 29.25
C TYR A 24 4.57 16.55 29.71
N GLU A 25 5.35 17.60 29.72
CA GLU A 25 6.64 17.68 30.39
C GLU A 25 6.59 18.83 31.40
N GLY A 26 6.42 18.46 32.70
CA GLY A 26 6.02 19.43 33.71
C GLY A 26 4.61 19.98 33.45
N TYR A 27 4.47 21.26 33.23
CA TYR A 27 3.21 21.95 32.91
C TYR A 27 3.03 22.27 31.42
N GLU A 28 4.01 21.97 30.59
CA GLU A 28 3.96 22.28 29.17
C GLU A 28 3.61 21.04 28.34
N PRO A 29 2.79 21.19 27.27
CA PRO A 29 2.49 20.12 26.33
C PRO A 29 3.77 19.64 25.65
N LYS A 30 4.04 18.33 25.74
CA LYS A 30 5.27 17.75 25.20
C LYS A 30 5.21 17.68 23.69
N LYS A 31 6.24 18.20 23.02
CA LYS A 31 6.38 18.10 21.57
C LYS A 31 6.56 16.64 21.14
N GLY A 32 5.77 16.18 20.17
CA GLY A 32 5.70 14.78 19.75
C GLY A 32 4.84 13.90 20.66
N GLY A 33 4.25 14.46 21.72
CA GLY A 33 3.32 13.79 22.62
C GLY A 33 1.85 13.87 22.17
N LEU A 34 0.96 13.26 22.98
CA LEU A 34 -0.47 13.13 22.62
C LEU A 34 -1.22 14.47 22.56
N VAL A 35 -0.76 15.49 23.28
CA VAL A 35 -1.34 16.85 23.31
C VAL A 35 -0.42 17.89 22.67
N ASP A 36 0.39 17.49 21.71
CA ASP A 36 1.30 18.38 20.99
C ASP A 36 0.55 19.60 20.43
N LEU A 37 1.05 20.80 20.69
CA LEU A 37 0.43 22.07 20.26
C LEU A 37 0.31 22.20 18.73
N ARG A 38 1.00 21.37 17.95
CA ARG A 38 0.81 21.29 16.50
C ARG A 38 -0.53 20.69 16.09
N LEU A 39 -1.16 19.90 16.98
CA LEU A 39 -2.50 19.33 16.76
C LEU A 39 -3.62 20.31 17.08
N GLY A 40 -3.29 21.45 17.65
CA GLY A 40 -4.22 22.40 18.20
C GLY A 40 -3.95 22.63 19.69
N THR A 41 -4.75 23.48 20.31
CA THR A 41 -4.66 23.72 21.75
C THR A 41 -6.04 23.57 22.41
N SER A 42 -6.08 22.96 23.57
CA SER A 42 -7.23 22.94 24.49
C SER A 42 -7.11 23.98 25.61
N ASP A 43 -5.96 24.61 25.74
CA ASP A 43 -5.67 25.60 26.77
C ASP A 43 -5.96 27.02 26.26
N HIS A 44 -6.64 27.81 27.09
CA HIS A 44 -6.96 29.21 26.79
C HIS A 44 -5.76 30.16 26.78
N TYR A 45 -4.65 29.76 27.40
CA TYR A 45 -3.43 30.57 27.50
C TYR A 45 -2.36 30.20 26.48
N MET A 46 -2.55 29.09 25.75
CA MET A 46 -1.58 28.58 24.79
C MET A 46 -2.06 28.78 23.37
N LYS A 47 -1.14 29.09 22.45
CA LYS A 47 -1.41 29.20 21.01
C LYS A 47 -1.09 27.92 20.30
N CYS A 48 -1.90 27.58 19.30
CA CYS A 48 -1.62 26.48 18.39
C CYS A 48 -0.31 26.74 17.64
N ALA A 49 0.62 25.77 17.65
CA ALA A 49 1.90 25.90 16.97
C ALA A 49 1.79 25.84 15.43
N THR A 50 0.68 25.36 14.90
CA THR A 50 0.44 25.26 13.45
C THR A 50 -0.14 26.53 12.86
N CYS A 51 -1.18 27.10 13.47
CA CYS A 51 -1.88 28.29 12.95
C CYS A 51 -1.69 29.56 13.78
N GLY A 52 -1.09 29.46 14.97
CA GLY A 52 -0.88 30.59 15.88
C GLY A 52 -2.15 31.11 16.58
N LEU A 53 -3.30 30.46 16.35
CA LEU A 53 -4.58 30.87 16.91
C LEU A 53 -4.80 30.28 18.31
N MET A 54 -5.69 30.91 19.06
CA MET A 54 -6.14 30.45 20.37
C MET A 54 -7.21 29.34 20.23
N VAL A 55 -7.55 28.69 21.35
CA VAL A 55 -8.51 27.58 21.38
C VAL A 55 -9.84 27.89 20.73
N LYS A 56 -10.34 29.11 20.81
CA LYS A 56 -11.65 29.51 20.24
C LYS A 56 -11.65 29.59 18.71
N ASP A 57 -10.50 29.91 18.12
CA ASP A 57 -10.36 30.18 16.69
C ASP A 57 -9.59 29.10 15.95
N CYS A 58 -8.90 28.19 16.66
CA CYS A 58 -8.14 27.10 16.07
C CYS A 58 -9.07 25.96 15.66
N PRO A 59 -9.15 25.61 14.36
CA PRO A 59 -10.01 24.52 13.91
C PRO A 59 -9.48 23.12 14.28
N GLY A 60 -8.31 23.04 14.93
CA GLY A 60 -7.58 21.81 15.11
C GLY A 60 -6.86 21.32 13.85
N HIS A 61 -5.79 20.57 14.01
CA HIS A 61 -4.95 20.07 12.91
C HIS A 61 -4.69 18.58 13.08
N PHE A 62 -4.87 17.83 12.00
CA PHE A 62 -4.56 16.40 12.00
C PHE A 62 -3.05 16.18 12.06
N GLY A 63 -2.63 15.31 12.96
CA GLY A 63 -1.30 14.76 13.01
C GLY A 63 -1.21 13.37 12.39
N HIS A 64 -0.07 12.74 12.59
CA HIS A 64 0.15 11.35 12.20
C HIS A 64 1.12 10.67 13.17
N THR A 65 1.04 9.35 13.23
CA THR A 65 2.07 8.49 13.81
C THR A 65 2.58 7.51 12.79
N GLU A 66 3.89 7.24 12.81
CA GLU A 66 4.48 6.21 11.96
C GLU A 66 4.35 4.84 12.62
N LEU A 67 3.92 3.86 11.85
CA LEU A 67 3.84 2.48 12.31
C LEU A 67 5.22 1.82 12.21
N ALA A 68 5.59 1.03 13.20
CA ALA A 68 6.82 0.23 13.20
C ALA A 68 6.86 -0.75 12.00
N MET A 69 5.69 -1.26 11.61
CA MET A 69 5.53 -2.11 10.42
C MET A 69 4.30 -1.69 9.62
N PRO A 70 4.37 -1.75 8.28
CA PRO A 70 3.20 -1.47 7.44
C PRO A 70 2.08 -2.48 7.69
N VAL A 71 0.84 -2.02 7.58
CA VAL A 71 -0.35 -2.85 7.72
C VAL A 71 -1.29 -2.72 6.52
N PHE A 72 -2.10 -3.74 6.29
CA PHE A 72 -3.09 -3.73 5.24
C PHE A 72 -4.25 -2.77 5.55
N ASN A 73 -4.67 -2.01 4.55
CA ASN A 73 -5.92 -1.26 4.65
C ASN A 73 -7.09 -2.18 4.26
N PHE A 74 -7.96 -2.46 5.23
CA PHE A 74 -9.12 -3.35 5.04
C PHE A 74 -10.05 -2.92 3.91
N ALA A 75 -10.30 -1.62 3.78
CA ALA A 75 -11.19 -1.08 2.76
C ALA A 75 -10.71 -1.37 1.34
N PHE A 76 -9.40 -1.45 1.14
CA PHE A 76 -8.79 -1.62 -0.18
C PHE A 76 -8.22 -3.01 -0.47
N LEU A 77 -8.39 -3.97 0.43
CA LEU A 77 -7.83 -5.33 0.26
C LEU A 77 -8.24 -6.02 -1.04
N ASN A 78 -9.51 -5.90 -1.44
CA ASN A 78 -9.99 -6.50 -2.68
C ASN A 78 -9.38 -5.82 -3.90
N HIS A 79 -9.16 -4.51 -3.82
CA HIS A 79 -8.50 -3.75 -4.86
C HIS A 79 -7.01 -4.12 -4.94
N LEU A 80 -6.33 -4.18 -3.80
CA LEU A 80 -4.95 -4.64 -3.67
C LEU A 80 -4.73 -6.03 -4.27
N LYS A 81 -5.61 -6.99 -3.92
CA LYS A 81 -5.60 -8.34 -4.52
C LYS A 81 -5.75 -8.29 -6.05
N SER A 82 -6.61 -7.41 -6.56
CA SER A 82 -6.82 -7.27 -8.00
C SER A 82 -5.59 -6.71 -8.70
N ILE A 83 -4.88 -5.76 -8.09
CA ILE A 83 -3.62 -5.22 -8.60
C ILE A 83 -2.53 -6.31 -8.62
N LEU A 84 -2.36 -7.05 -7.51
CA LEU A 84 -1.39 -8.13 -7.42
C LEU A 84 -1.61 -9.27 -8.43
N LYS A 85 -2.84 -9.45 -8.93
CA LYS A 85 -3.14 -10.38 -10.04
C LYS A 85 -2.70 -9.87 -11.40
N CYS A 86 -2.47 -8.57 -11.54
CA CYS A 86 -2.06 -7.93 -12.79
C CYS A 86 -0.56 -7.65 -12.84
N VAL A 87 0.13 -7.68 -11.70
CA VAL A 87 1.53 -7.30 -11.54
C VAL A 87 2.39 -8.53 -11.21
N CYS A 88 3.53 -8.64 -11.84
CA CYS A 88 4.51 -9.69 -11.55
C CYS A 88 5.19 -9.42 -10.19
N ILE A 89 5.16 -10.40 -9.30
CA ILE A 89 5.76 -10.29 -7.96
C ILE A 89 7.29 -10.16 -8.02
N LYS A 90 7.93 -10.76 -9.05
CA LYS A 90 9.40 -10.73 -9.21
C LYS A 90 9.90 -9.37 -9.76
N CYS A 91 9.37 -8.92 -10.90
CA CYS A 91 9.86 -7.72 -11.58
C CYS A 91 9.01 -6.48 -11.34
N SER A 92 7.85 -6.60 -10.68
CA SER A 92 6.91 -5.50 -10.37
C SER A 92 6.36 -4.77 -11.61
N GLN A 93 6.36 -5.40 -12.78
CA GLN A 93 5.74 -4.87 -13.98
C GLN A 93 4.41 -5.56 -14.26
N ILE A 94 3.56 -4.91 -15.06
CA ILE A 94 2.30 -5.52 -15.52
C ILE A 94 2.63 -6.78 -16.32
N LEU A 95 1.80 -7.82 -16.18
CA LEU A 95 2.00 -9.15 -16.78
C LEU A 95 1.90 -9.16 -18.32
N ILE A 96 1.22 -8.18 -18.90
CA ILE A 96 1.02 -8.08 -20.35
C ILE A 96 2.16 -7.33 -21.03
N GLU A 97 2.37 -7.62 -22.31
CA GLU A 97 3.24 -6.85 -23.17
C GLU A 97 2.67 -5.44 -23.38
N LYS A 98 3.56 -4.44 -23.35
CA LYS A 98 3.21 -3.04 -23.52
C LYS A 98 3.40 -2.65 -24.98
N ASP A 99 2.30 -2.56 -25.67
CA ASP A 99 2.24 -2.04 -27.01
C ASP A 99 1.91 -0.54 -26.97
N GLU A 100 2.53 0.26 -27.83
CA GLU A 100 2.26 1.70 -27.94
C GLU A 100 0.80 1.97 -28.29
N ASP A 101 0.19 1.13 -29.11
CA ASP A 101 -1.21 1.23 -29.49
C ASP A 101 -2.14 1.08 -28.29
N ILE A 102 -1.85 0.14 -27.39
CA ILE A 102 -2.60 -0.06 -26.16
C ILE A 102 -2.45 1.16 -25.24
N ILE A 103 -1.25 1.71 -25.11
CA ILE A 103 -0.99 2.88 -24.26
C ILE A 103 -1.76 4.09 -24.82
N ASN A 104 -1.67 4.34 -26.13
CA ASN A 104 -2.37 5.43 -26.80
C ASN A 104 -3.89 5.29 -26.71
N PHE A 105 -4.42 4.09 -26.90
CA PHE A 105 -5.85 3.81 -26.72
C PHE A 105 -6.33 4.10 -25.31
N LEU A 106 -5.55 3.71 -24.29
CA LEU A 106 -5.93 3.85 -22.89
C LEU A 106 -5.72 5.26 -22.35
N LYS A 107 -4.90 6.10 -23.00
CA LYS A 107 -4.57 7.45 -22.57
C LYS A 107 -5.81 8.32 -22.32
N TYR A 108 -6.82 8.20 -23.17
CA TYR A 108 -8.06 9.00 -23.12
C TYR A 108 -9.20 8.32 -22.36
N LYS A 109 -8.97 7.14 -21.77
CA LYS A 109 -10.00 6.39 -21.04
C LYS A 109 -10.00 6.71 -19.55
N SER A 110 -11.16 6.51 -18.90
CA SER A 110 -11.28 6.72 -17.45
C SER A 110 -10.38 5.75 -16.65
N LYS A 111 -9.99 6.13 -15.44
CA LYS A 111 -9.17 5.30 -14.53
C LYS A 111 -9.76 3.91 -14.34
N LYS A 112 -11.08 3.83 -14.10
CA LYS A 112 -11.81 2.56 -13.93
C LYS A 112 -11.78 1.70 -15.19
N PHE A 113 -11.93 2.32 -16.36
CA PHE A 113 -11.86 1.60 -17.63
C PHE A 113 -10.47 1.01 -17.85
N ARG A 114 -9.40 1.81 -17.68
CA ARG A 114 -8.01 1.34 -17.81
C ARG A 114 -7.74 0.13 -16.93
N PHE A 115 -8.04 0.25 -15.65
CA PHE A 115 -7.83 -0.85 -14.71
C PHE A 115 -8.58 -2.13 -15.10
N ASN A 116 -9.87 -2.02 -15.47
CA ASN A 116 -10.65 -3.17 -15.89
C ASN A 116 -10.11 -3.81 -17.17
N TYR A 117 -9.71 -3.01 -18.15
CA TYR A 117 -9.11 -3.49 -19.39
C TYR A 117 -7.83 -4.29 -19.13
N ILE A 118 -6.91 -3.74 -18.33
CA ILE A 118 -5.67 -4.43 -17.93
C ILE A 118 -5.98 -5.72 -17.17
N LYS A 119 -6.92 -5.68 -16.25
CA LYS A 119 -7.33 -6.85 -15.46
C LYS A 119 -7.86 -7.99 -16.35
N GLU A 120 -8.68 -7.68 -17.36
CA GLU A 120 -9.19 -8.69 -18.30
C GLU A 120 -8.05 -9.25 -19.17
N LYS A 121 -7.19 -8.43 -19.70
CA LYS A 121 -6.02 -8.87 -20.47
C LYS A 121 -5.09 -9.75 -19.66
N CYS A 122 -4.82 -9.39 -18.41
CA CYS A 122 -3.99 -10.18 -17.49
C CYS A 122 -4.62 -11.55 -17.11
N LYS A 123 -5.93 -11.74 -17.22
CA LYS A 123 -6.54 -13.05 -16.89
C LYS A 123 -5.98 -14.20 -17.73
N ASN A 124 -5.79 -13.94 -19.02
CA ASN A 124 -5.38 -14.94 -20.00
C ASN A 124 -3.86 -15.12 -20.09
N GLN A 125 -3.08 -14.34 -19.32
CA GLN A 125 -1.63 -14.48 -19.28
C GLN A 125 -1.23 -15.58 -18.29
N ASN A 126 -0.36 -16.48 -18.74
CA ASN A 126 0.20 -17.54 -17.89
C ASN A 126 1.61 -17.20 -17.40
N TYR A 127 2.31 -16.30 -18.10
CA TYR A 127 3.67 -15.90 -17.82
C TYR A 127 3.79 -14.36 -17.83
N CYS A 128 4.80 -13.84 -17.16
CA CYS A 128 5.14 -12.43 -17.23
C CYS A 128 5.82 -12.12 -18.56
N ALA A 129 5.30 -11.19 -19.33
CA ALA A 129 5.89 -10.79 -20.63
C ALA A 129 7.31 -10.23 -20.49
N ASN A 130 7.65 -9.62 -19.34
CA ASN A 130 8.96 -9.00 -19.13
C ASN A 130 10.03 -9.98 -18.62
N CYS A 131 9.71 -10.85 -17.66
CA CYS A 131 10.71 -11.72 -17.01
C CYS A 131 10.46 -13.22 -17.20
N GLY A 132 9.45 -13.62 -17.96
CA GLY A 132 9.13 -15.01 -18.27
C GLY A 132 8.66 -15.87 -17.10
N VAL A 133 8.55 -15.32 -15.89
CA VAL A 133 8.15 -16.08 -14.72
C VAL A 133 6.66 -16.45 -14.80
N PRO A 134 6.27 -17.70 -14.43
CA PRO A 134 4.88 -18.10 -14.37
C PRO A 134 4.06 -17.16 -13.49
N LYS A 135 2.83 -16.88 -13.92
CA LYS A 135 1.89 -16.05 -13.18
C LYS A 135 1.53 -16.72 -11.86
N ASN A 136 1.58 -15.93 -10.81
CA ASN A 136 1.20 -16.39 -9.48
C ASN A 136 -0.32 -16.28 -9.26
N THR A 137 -0.89 -17.25 -8.57
CA THR A 137 -2.28 -17.18 -8.11
C THR A 137 -2.33 -16.47 -6.76
N VAL A 138 -3.01 -15.32 -6.69
CA VAL A 138 -3.14 -14.54 -5.45
C VAL A 138 -4.48 -14.84 -4.80
N LYS A 139 -4.44 -15.35 -3.57
CA LYS A 139 -5.61 -15.64 -2.73
C LYS A 139 -5.61 -14.75 -1.49
N LYS A 140 -6.80 -14.46 -0.97
CA LYS A 140 -7.01 -13.81 0.32
C LYS A 140 -7.57 -14.84 1.26
N GLU A 141 -6.91 -15.06 2.38
CA GLU A 141 -7.43 -15.88 3.47
C GLU A 141 -7.74 -15.00 4.68
N ILE A 142 -8.89 -15.22 5.28
CA ILE A 142 -9.32 -14.57 6.52
C ILE A 142 -9.34 -15.66 7.58
N LYS A 143 -8.54 -15.50 8.63
CA LYS A 143 -8.61 -16.37 9.79
C LYS A 143 -9.65 -15.80 10.76
N GLU A 144 -10.82 -16.40 10.82
CA GLU A 144 -11.96 -15.95 11.65
C GLU A 144 -11.59 -15.85 13.15
N LYS A 145 -10.81 -16.83 13.65
CA LYS A 145 -10.43 -16.87 15.08
C LYS A 145 -9.50 -15.72 15.51
N THR A 146 -8.71 -15.14 14.61
CA THR A 146 -7.73 -14.08 14.94
C THR A 146 -8.03 -12.77 14.25
N ALA A 147 -9.13 -12.68 13.50
CA ALA A 147 -9.45 -11.53 12.62
C ALA A 147 -8.27 -11.09 11.72
N SER A 148 -7.30 -11.98 11.51
CA SER A 148 -6.12 -11.68 10.71
C SER A 148 -6.36 -11.96 9.24
N ILE A 149 -5.90 -11.05 8.38
CA ILE A 149 -5.98 -11.18 6.94
C ILE A 149 -4.62 -11.50 6.39
N LYS A 150 -4.57 -12.56 5.57
CA LYS A 150 -3.36 -13.01 4.89
C LYS A 150 -3.55 -12.95 3.38
N ILE A 151 -2.53 -12.49 2.68
CA ILE A 151 -2.43 -12.59 1.23
C ILE A 151 -1.49 -13.74 0.92
N ILE A 152 -2.02 -14.78 0.31
CA ILE A 152 -1.28 -15.98 -0.04
C ILE A 152 -1.06 -15.99 -1.55
N VAL A 153 0.15 -16.26 -1.92
CA VAL A 153 0.57 -16.47 -3.31
C VAL A 153 0.85 -17.95 -3.51
N GLU A 154 0.16 -18.54 -4.47
CA GLU A 154 0.42 -19.92 -4.89
C GLU A 154 1.22 -19.90 -6.20
N ARG A 155 2.31 -20.68 -6.22
CA ARG A 155 3.14 -20.89 -7.40
C ARG A 155 3.12 -22.37 -7.75
N ASP A 156 2.93 -22.67 -9.01
CA ASP A 156 3.11 -24.03 -9.51
C ASP A 156 4.60 -24.27 -9.76
N MET A 157 5.17 -25.18 -8.99
CA MET A 157 6.54 -25.68 -9.20
C MET A 157 6.45 -27.02 -9.91
N VAL A 158 7.13 -27.13 -11.05
CA VAL A 158 7.32 -28.40 -11.74
C VAL A 158 8.65 -28.96 -11.28
N ASN A 159 8.62 -29.99 -10.47
CA ASN A 159 9.82 -30.73 -10.10
C ASN A 159 9.97 -31.90 -11.09
N ASN A 160 11.02 -31.85 -11.89
CA ASN A 160 11.40 -33.00 -12.72
C ASN A 160 12.08 -34.01 -11.80
N ILE A 161 11.38 -35.02 -11.36
CA ILE A 161 11.93 -36.13 -10.61
C ILE A 161 12.39 -37.18 -11.65
N VAL A 162 13.68 -37.42 -11.71
CA VAL A 162 14.24 -38.51 -12.50
C VAL A 162 14.35 -39.73 -11.55
N ASP A 163 13.57 -40.74 -11.82
CA ASP A 163 13.67 -42.00 -11.06
C ASP A 163 14.99 -42.69 -11.43
N GLU A 164 15.90 -42.76 -10.46
CA GLU A 164 17.25 -43.32 -10.65
C GLU A 164 17.27 -44.79 -11.12
N LYS A 165 16.15 -45.51 -10.95
CA LYS A 165 16.07 -46.93 -11.33
C LYS A 165 15.46 -47.17 -12.71
N THR A 166 14.63 -46.31 -13.17
CA THR A 166 13.86 -46.51 -14.44
C THR A 166 14.18 -45.44 -15.51
N GLY A 167 14.91 -44.37 -15.18
CA GLY A 167 15.23 -43.28 -16.10
C GLY A 167 14.02 -42.46 -16.58
N VAL A 168 12.83 -42.76 -16.04
CA VAL A 168 11.60 -42.08 -16.43
C VAL A 168 11.49 -40.72 -15.73
N LYS A 169 11.34 -39.64 -16.51
CA LYS A 169 11.10 -38.28 -15.99
C LYS A 169 9.62 -38.15 -15.68
N THR A 170 9.29 -38.10 -14.40
CA THR A 170 7.94 -37.79 -13.92
C THR A 170 7.89 -36.33 -13.50
N GLU A 171 6.93 -35.58 -14.03
CA GLU A 171 6.66 -34.19 -13.65
C GLU A 171 5.69 -34.17 -12.45
N GLU A 172 6.19 -33.91 -11.25
CA GLU A 172 5.34 -33.60 -10.10
C GLU A 172 5.04 -32.09 -10.03
N LYS A 173 3.77 -31.74 -10.17
CA LYS A 173 3.29 -30.37 -9.96
C LYS A 173 3.03 -30.13 -8.48
N LYS A 174 3.96 -29.51 -7.78
CA LYS A 174 3.79 -29.11 -6.38
C LYS A 174 3.39 -27.62 -6.31
N LYS A 175 2.31 -27.32 -5.59
CA LYS A 175 1.90 -25.94 -5.32
C LYS A 175 2.62 -25.41 -4.08
N LEU A 176 3.51 -24.47 -4.28
CA LEU A 176 4.15 -23.75 -3.18
C LEU A 176 3.23 -22.59 -2.77
N LYS A 177 2.85 -22.55 -1.48
CA LYS A 177 2.08 -21.46 -0.88
C LYS A 177 3.03 -20.59 -0.07
N GLU A 178 3.06 -19.32 -0.38
CA GLU A 178 3.84 -18.31 0.32
C GLU A 178 2.93 -17.20 0.83
N GLU A 179 3.04 -16.86 2.11
CA GLU A 179 2.35 -15.71 2.69
C GLU A 179 3.16 -14.44 2.44
N LEU A 180 2.53 -13.44 1.81
CA LEU A 180 3.14 -12.13 1.62
C LEU A 180 2.78 -11.19 2.76
N THR A 181 3.81 -10.64 3.40
CA THR A 181 3.65 -9.58 4.41
C THR A 181 3.30 -8.24 3.75
N ALA A 182 2.69 -7.32 4.53
CA ALA A 182 2.39 -5.97 4.05
C ALA A 182 3.65 -5.23 3.57
N GLN A 183 4.81 -5.46 4.23
CA GLN A 183 6.08 -4.87 3.83
C GLN A 183 6.57 -5.39 2.47
N GLN A 184 6.45 -6.69 2.22
CA GLN A 184 6.84 -7.28 0.93
C GLN A 184 5.96 -6.74 -0.20
N ILE A 185 4.64 -6.67 0.02
CA ILE A 185 3.70 -6.11 -0.95
C ILE A 185 3.98 -4.63 -1.18
N TYR A 186 4.24 -3.85 -0.13
CA TYR A 186 4.65 -2.45 -0.27
C TYR A 186 5.87 -2.30 -1.18
N ASN A 187 6.89 -3.15 -0.99
CA ASN A 187 8.11 -3.12 -1.81
C ASN A 187 7.84 -3.49 -3.27
N ILE A 188 6.92 -4.42 -3.54
CA ILE A 188 6.49 -4.78 -4.89
C ILE A 188 5.79 -3.60 -5.55
N LEU A 189 4.81 -3.00 -4.87
CA LEU A 189 4.00 -1.90 -5.41
C LEU A 189 4.84 -0.64 -5.67
N ARG A 190 5.80 -0.33 -4.81
CA ARG A 190 6.70 0.82 -4.94
C ARG A 190 7.59 0.74 -6.19
N ARG A 191 7.98 -0.48 -6.61
CA ARG A 191 8.83 -0.70 -7.80
C ARG A 191 8.06 -0.63 -9.12
N ILE A 192 6.74 -0.49 -9.09
CA ILE A 192 5.94 -0.35 -10.32
C ILE A 192 6.32 0.96 -11.01
N ASN A 193 6.62 0.90 -12.31
CA ASN A 193 6.98 2.08 -13.10
C ASN A 193 5.76 3.01 -13.33
N ASP A 194 6.01 4.26 -13.69
CA ASP A 194 4.97 5.28 -13.83
C ASP A 194 3.96 4.97 -14.95
N ILE A 195 4.39 4.30 -16.03
CA ILE A 195 3.50 3.88 -17.12
C ILE A 195 2.52 2.84 -16.59
N ASP A 196 3.02 1.82 -15.88
CA ASP A 196 2.18 0.77 -15.30
C ASP A 196 1.24 1.32 -14.22
N VAL A 197 1.70 2.27 -13.41
CA VAL A 197 0.88 3.00 -12.45
C VAL A 197 -0.30 3.69 -13.16
N PHE A 198 -0.03 4.36 -14.28
CA PHE A 198 -1.07 5.01 -15.08
C PHE A 198 -2.05 3.99 -15.68
N LEU A 199 -1.56 2.89 -16.24
CA LEU A 199 -2.38 1.82 -16.83
C LEU A 199 -3.29 1.14 -15.78
N LEU A 200 -2.79 0.97 -14.56
CA LEU A 200 -3.57 0.47 -13.42
C LEU A 200 -4.60 1.49 -12.87
N GLY A 201 -4.72 2.67 -13.49
CA GLY A 201 -5.69 3.69 -13.09
C GLY A 201 -5.26 4.61 -11.96
N PHE A 202 -4.00 4.56 -11.56
CA PHE A 202 -3.41 5.46 -10.59
C PHE A 202 -2.72 6.67 -11.27
N ASN A 203 -2.11 7.54 -10.49
CA ASN A 203 -1.31 8.67 -10.95
C ASN A 203 -0.09 8.85 -10.02
N LYS A 204 0.80 9.79 -10.38
CA LYS A 204 2.04 10.05 -9.62
C LYS A 204 1.79 10.44 -8.16
N ASN A 205 0.68 11.12 -7.87
CA ASN A 205 0.34 11.59 -6.52
C ASN A 205 -0.38 10.53 -5.67
N ASN A 206 -1.03 9.55 -6.32
CA ASN A 206 -1.73 8.45 -5.66
C ASN A 206 -1.24 7.16 -6.28
N ARG A 207 -0.21 6.58 -5.71
CA ARG A 207 0.42 5.36 -6.20
C ARG A 207 -0.18 4.12 -5.52
N PRO A 208 -0.03 2.93 -6.13
CA PRO A 208 -0.55 1.69 -5.55
C PRO A 208 -0.01 1.37 -4.16
N GLU A 209 1.23 1.76 -3.84
CA GLU A 209 1.82 1.57 -2.52
C GLU A 209 1.09 2.31 -1.40
N ASP A 210 0.32 3.36 -1.71
CA ASP A 210 -0.49 4.11 -0.74
C ASP A 210 -1.71 3.30 -0.22
N LEU A 211 -1.99 2.15 -0.83
CA LEU A 211 -2.98 1.19 -0.32
C LEU A 211 -2.50 0.44 0.93
N ILE A 212 -1.20 0.54 1.24
CA ILE A 212 -0.60 -0.02 2.45
C ILE A 212 -0.39 1.12 3.45
N ILE A 213 -0.88 0.94 4.66
CA ILE A 213 -0.81 1.96 5.71
C ILE A 213 0.56 1.88 6.40
N LYS A 214 1.33 2.97 6.34
CA LYS A 214 2.58 3.17 7.09
C LYS A 214 2.43 4.25 8.16
N ARG A 215 1.46 5.15 7.99
CA ARG A 215 1.16 6.27 8.87
C ARG A 215 -0.31 6.26 9.21
N LEU A 216 -0.63 6.38 10.49
CA LEU A 216 -2.01 6.55 10.95
C LEU A 216 -2.28 8.04 11.20
N PRO A 217 -3.42 8.57 10.74
CA PRO A 217 -3.84 9.92 11.11
C PRO A 217 -4.22 9.96 12.59
N ILE A 218 -3.87 11.05 13.25
CA ILE A 218 -4.25 11.36 14.62
C ILE A 218 -5.16 12.58 14.56
N SER A 219 -6.32 12.48 15.20
CA SER A 219 -7.29 13.58 15.30
C SER A 219 -6.72 14.76 16.09
N PRO A 220 -7.21 15.98 15.85
CA PRO A 220 -6.89 17.15 16.67
C PRO A 220 -7.24 16.94 18.14
N VAL A 221 -6.57 17.67 19.01
CA VAL A 221 -6.82 17.63 20.48
C VAL A 221 -8.17 18.25 20.84
N ALA A 222 -8.55 19.30 20.10
CA ALA A 222 -9.82 20.01 20.26
C ALA A 222 -10.80 19.59 19.15
N ILE A 223 -11.71 18.67 19.44
CA ILE A 223 -12.93 18.38 18.69
C ILE A 223 -14.06 18.27 19.70
#